data_f86f81f2d9db2e3b785411b1550310e4
#
_entry.id   f86f81f2d9db2e3b785411b1550310e4
#
_cell.length_a   1.000
_cell.length_b   1.000
_cell.length_c   1.000
_cell.angle_alpha   90.00
_cell.angle_beta   90.00
_cell.angle_gamma   90.00
#
_symmetry.space_group_name_H-M   'P 1'
#
loop_
_entity.id
_entity.type
_entity.pdbx_description
1 polymer ?
#
loop_
_entity_poly.entity_id
_entity_poly.type
_entity_poly.pdbx_seq_one_letter_code
_entity_poly.pdbx_strand_id
1 'polypeptide(L)'
;MPIHPQSVAHVDCEPLKKLIREVPDFPKKGILFYDITTLLKDKLGFAALIDALAEHYIQHNIDLILGMEARGFIFGPALAYRLNAGFVPVRKPGKLPAATAHYEYALEYGTSALEIHKDAIQKGQRVIIVDDLLATGGTAEATTKLATSLGAEIVGLGFVVELDFLKGREKLKQYDVFSLLHYDK
;
A
#
# COMPACT_ATOMS: atom_id res chain seq x y z
N MET A 1 -0.06 -32.80 10.89
CA MET A 1 -1.52 -32.61 10.82
C MET A 1 -1.77 -31.38 10.00
N PRO A 2 -2.53 -31.42 8.90
CA PRO A 2 -2.87 -30.22 8.15
C PRO A 2 -3.85 -29.38 8.99
N ILE A 3 -3.47 -28.13 9.23
CA ILE A 3 -4.37 -27.14 9.83
C ILE A 3 -5.41 -26.82 8.76
N HIS A 4 -6.65 -27.22 8.96
CA HIS A 4 -7.76 -26.81 8.11
C HIS A 4 -7.85 -25.28 8.13
N PRO A 5 -7.96 -24.60 6.97
CA PRO A 5 -8.29 -23.18 6.95
C PRO A 5 -9.70 -23.03 7.53
N GLN A 6 -9.78 -22.50 8.74
CA GLN A 6 -11.05 -21.98 9.22
C GLN A 6 -11.43 -20.84 8.27
N SER A 7 -12.68 -20.85 7.80
CA SER A 7 -13.24 -19.74 7.05
C SER A 7 -13.10 -18.48 7.90
N VAL A 8 -12.18 -17.61 7.51
CA VAL A 8 -11.93 -16.36 8.23
C VAL A 8 -13.15 -15.48 7.98
N ALA A 9 -13.84 -15.11 9.05
CA ALA A 9 -14.97 -14.21 8.96
C ALA A 9 -14.47 -12.87 8.39
N HIS A 10 -15.13 -12.35 7.38
CA HIS A 10 -14.81 -11.05 6.77
C HIS A 10 -14.70 -10.01 7.88
N VAL A 11 -13.50 -9.48 8.12
CA VAL A 11 -13.28 -8.47 9.17
C VAL A 11 -14.02 -7.20 8.75
N ASP A 12 -15.04 -6.82 9.52
CA ASP A 12 -15.70 -5.54 9.35
C ASP A 12 -14.72 -4.42 9.75
N CYS A 13 -14.21 -3.70 8.76
CA CYS A 13 -13.22 -2.63 8.96
C CYS A 13 -13.88 -1.27 9.25
N GLU A 14 -15.19 -1.10 9.08
CA GLU A 14 -15.87 0.17 9.34
C GLU A 14 -15.64 0.74 10.76
N PRO A 15 -15.58 -0.09 11.83
CA PRO A 15 -15.24 0.43 13.16
C PRO A 15 -13.87 1.11 13.24
N LEU A 16 -12.91 0.76 12.34
CA LEU A 16 -11.58 1.37 12.31
C LEU A 16 -11.63 2.85 11.91
N LYS A 17 -12.65 3.28 11.15
CA LYS A 17 -12.86 4.71 10.81
C LYS A 17 -12.95 5.58 12.05
N LYS A 18 -13.55 5.08 13.15
CA LYS A 18 -13.67 5.82 14.41
C LYS A 18 -12.31 6.09 15.09
N LEU A 19 -11.29 5.36 14.72
CA LEU A 19 -9.92 5.52 15.22
C LEU A 19 -9.10 6.50 14.38
N ILE A 20 -9.60 6.94 13.20
CA ILE A 20 -8.93 7.89 12.33
C ILE A 20 -9.35 9.31 12.74
N ARG A 21 -8.37 10.19 12.86
CA ARG A 21 -8.63 11.60 13.23
C ARG A 21 -8.85 12.43 11.97
N GLU A 22 -9.97 13.13 11.93
CA GLU A 22 -10.23 14.14 10.92
C GLU A 22 -9.58 15.48 11.32
N VAL A 23 -8.78 16.04 10.42
CA VAL A 23 -8.10 17.33 10.61
C VAL A 23 -8.55 18.29 9.50
N PRO A 24 -9.50 19.17 9.77
CA PRO A 24 -9.95 20.15 8.78
C PRO A 24 -8.85 21.17 8.47
N ASP A 25 -8.89 21.68 7.25
CA ASP A 25 -7.98 22.73 6.76
C ASP A 25 -6.47 22.38 6.81
N PHE A 26 -6.10 21.11 6.64
CA PHE A 26 -4.72 20.65 6.57
C PHE A 26 -4.42 19.93 5.25
N PRO A 27 -3.27 20.18 4.57
CA PRO A 27 -2.21 21.17 4.89
C PRO A 27 -2.59 22.61 4.49
N LYS A 28 -3.78 22.80 3.90
CA LYS A 28 -4.32 24.12 3.51
C LYS A 28 -5.83 24.15 3.64
N LYS A 29 -6.39 25.37 3.74
CA LYS A 29 -7.83 25.63 3.88
C LYS A 29 -8.64 24.87 2.81
N GLY A 30 -9.72 24.22 3.23
CA GLY A 30 -10.64 23.47 2.38
C GLY A 30 -10.28 22.00 2.18
N ILE A 31 -9.16 21.51 2.74
CA ILE A 31 -8.80 20.09 2.70
C ILE A 31 -9.12 19.45 4.06
N LEU A 32 -9.88 18.35 4.03
CA LEU A 32 -10.05 17.47 5.17
C LEU A 32 -8.98 16.35 5.10
N PHE A 33 -8.09 16.32 6.09
CA PHE A 33 -7.02 15.33 6.16
C PHE A 33 -7.38 14.22 7.12
N TYR A 34 -7.22 12.97 6.67
CA TYR A 34 -7.44 11.77 7.47
C TYR A 34 -6.13 11.31 8.09
N ASP A 35 -5.96 11.61 9.37
CA ASP A 35 -4.75 11.26 10.11
C ASP A 35 -4.88 9.86 10.72
N ILE A 36 -4.18 8.92 10.11
CA ILE A 36 -4.16 7.52 10.54
C ILE A 36 -3.30 7.27 11.79
N THR A 37 -2.53 8.25 12.27
CA THR A 37 -1.62 8.04 13.41
C THR A 37 -2.37 7.65 14.68
N THR A 38 -3.61 8.07 14.83
CA THR A 38 -4.49 7.67 15.93
C THR A 38 -4.92 6.20 15.85
N LEU A 39 -5.14 5.68 14.65
CA LEU A 39 -5.35 4.26 14.40
C LEU A 39 -4.08 3.45 14.67
N LEU A 40 -2.92 3.93 14.20
CA LEU A 40 -1.64 3.23 14.38
C LEU A 40 -1.23 3.06 15.83
N LYS A 41 -1.57 4.03 16.71
CA LYS A 41 -1.26 3.94 18.15
C LYS A 41 -2.20 3.01 18.92
N ASP A 42 -3.37 2.68 18.35
CA ASP A 42 -4.29 1.73 18.97
C ASP A 42 -3.85 0.30 18.65
N LYS A 43 -3.48 -0.46 19.69
CA LYS A 43 -2.91 -1.80 19.50
C LYS A 43 -3.86 -2.79 18.84
N LEU A 44 -5.17 -2.68 19.11
CA LEU A 44 -6.17 -3.57 18.52
C LEU A 44 -6.55 -3.12 17.13
N GLY A 45 -6.66 -1.81 16.91
CA GLY A 45 -6.92 -1.23 15.59
C GLY A 45 -5.80 -1.53 14.60
N PHE A 46 -4.54 -1.37 15.01
CA PHE A 46 -3.40 -1.70 14.16
C PHE A 46 -3.34 -3.20 13.83
N ALA A 47 -3.54 -4.08 14.82
CA ALA A 47 -3.58 -5.51 14.60
C ALA A 47 -4.71 -5.90 13.63
N ALA A 48 -5.92 -5.40 13.84
CA ALA A 48 -7.08 -5.67 12.98
C ALA A 48 -6.85 -5.20 11.54
N LEU A 49 -6.20 -4.03 11.35
CA LEU A 49 -5.83 -3.50 10.05
C LEU A 49 -4.88 -4.45 9.30
N ILE A 50 -3.80 -4.88 9.96
CA ILE A 50 -2.82 -5.79 9.35
C ILE A 50 -3.46 -7.15 9.05
N ASP A 51 -4.28 -7.67 9.96
CA ASP A 51 -4.95 -8.95 9.76
C ASP A 51 -5.95 -8.89 8.59
N ALA A 52 -6.69 -7.79 8.42
CA ALA A 52 -7.61 -7.63 7.30
C ALA A 52 -6.88 -7.54 5.94
N LEU A 53 -5.75 -6.81 5.87
CA LEU A 53 -4.89 -6.81 4.68
C LEU A 53 -4.32 -8.21 4.38
N ALA A 54 -3.84 -8.90 5.42
CA ALA A 54 -3.28 -10.23 5.27
C ALA A 54 -4.33 -11.25 4.81
N GLU A 55 -5.55 -11.19 5.34
CA GLU A 55 -6.65 -12.08 4.97
C GLU A 55 -6.98 -12.01 3.48
N HIS A 56 -7.00 -10.81 2.91
CA HIS A 56 -7.25 -10.62 1.49
C HIS A 56 -6.21 -11.33 0.61
N TYR A 57 -4.94 -11.36 1.03
CA TYR A 57 -3.83 -11.87 0.21
C TYR A 57 -3.31 -13.26 0.60
N ILE A 58 -3.76 -13.87 1.71
CA ILE A 58 -3.15 -15.10 2.27
C ILE A 58 -3.17 -16.30 1.32
N GLN A 59 -4.12 -16.34 0.39
CA GLN A 59 -4.24 -17.42 -0.59
C GLN A 59 -3.44 -17.19 -1.87
N HIS A 60 -2.70 -16.08 -1.99
CA HIS A 60 -2.14 -15.65 -3.26
C HIS A 60 -0.66 -16.01 -3.44
N ASN A 61 -0.01 -16.72 -2.50
CA ASN A 61 1.42 -17.09 -2.57
C ASN A 61 2.31 -15.89 -2.92
N ILE A 62 2.40 -14.94 -2.00
CA ILE A 62 3.14 -13.68 -2.20
C ILE A 62 4.62 -13.88 -1.85
N ASP A 63 5.52 -13.47 -2.73
CA ASP A 63 6.97 -13.50 -2.50
C ASP A 63 7.45 -12.22 -1.79
N LEU A 64 6.95 -11.05 -2.23
CA LEU A 64 7.44 -9.76 -1.77
C LEU A 64 6.31 -8.76 -1.54
N ILE A 65 6.47 -7.94 -0.51
CA ILE A 65 5.66 -6.76 -0.25
C ILE A 65 6.50 -5.52 -0.57
N LEU A 66 6.03 -4.70 -1.50
CA LEU A 66 6.63 -3.42 -1.85
C LEU A 66 5.94 -2.31 -1.06
N GLY A 67 6.65 -1.67 -0.14
CA GLY A 67 6.13 -0.54 0.63
C GLY A 67 6.60 0.78 0.06
N MET A 68 5.69 1.73 -0.15
CA MET A 68 6.03 3.07 -0.64
C MET A 68 6.44 4.01 0.50
N GLU A 69 7.53 4.77 0.30
CA GLU A 69 7.99 5.78 1.27
C GLU A 69 6.95 6.89 1.42
N ALA A 70 6.60 7.31 2.62
CA ALA A 70 7.13 6.85 3.91
C ALA A 70 6.16 5.93 4.66
N ARG A 71 4.84 6.14 4.54
CA ARG A 71 3.85 5.48 5.41
C ARG A 71 3.56 4.04 5.02
N GLY A 72 3.77 3.67 3.75
CA GLY A 72 3.76 2.27 3.32
C GLY A 72 4.76 1.37 4.07
N PHE A 73 5.84 1.97 4.63
CA PHE A 73 6.82 1.23 5.44
C PHE A 73 6.29 0.80 6.81
N ILE A 74 5.19 1.37 7.26
CA ILE A 74 4.54 0.96 8.52
C ILE A 74 3.81 -0.37 8.31
N PHE A 75 3.14 -0.51 7.17
CA PHE A 75 2.29 -1.66 6.85
C PHE A 75 3.06 -2.77 6.16
N GLY A 76 3.97 -2.41 5.26
CA GLY A 76 4.71 -3.37 4.43
C GLY A 76 5.42 -4.46 5.22
N PRO A 77 6.31 -4.14 6.18
CA PRO A 77 6.99 -5.15 6.99
C PRO A 77 6.07 -6.00 7.86
N ALA A 78 5.00 -5.40 8.41
CA ALA A 78 4.03 -6.12 9.22
C ALA A 78 3.25 -7.14 8.36
N LEU A 79 2.82 -6.71 7.16
CA LEU A 79 2.14 -7.59 6.20
C LEU A 79 3.08 -8.67 5.67
N ALA A 80 4.34 -8.34 5.37
CA ALA A 80 5.35 -9.30 4.94
C ALA A 80 5.53 -10.41 5.97
N TYR A 81 5.65 -10.04 7.25
CA TYR A 81 5.73 -11.01 8.35
C TYR A 81 4.48 -11.92 8.41
N ARG A 82 3.28 -11.34 8.28
CA ARG A 82 2.01 -12.10 8.34
C ARG A 82 1.84 -13.07 7.16
N LEU A 83 2.34 -12.71 5.97
CA LEU A 83 2.23 -13.51 4.74
C LEU A 83 3.46 -14.39 4.48
N ASN A 84 4.45 -14.39 5.37
CA ASN A 84 5.73 -15.09 5.18
C ASN A 84 6.42 -14.68 3.85
N ALA A 85 6.40 -13.38 3.54
CA ALA A 85 6.99 -12.77 2.35
C ALA A 85 8.19 -11.88 2.71
N GLY A 86 8.99 -11.50 1.73
CA GLY A 86 10.02 -10.48 1.87
C GLY A 86 9.45 -9.07 1.83
N PHE A 87 10.22 -8.08 2.29
CA PHE A 87 9.85 -6.67 2.18
C PHE A 87 10.86 -5.90 1.33
N VAL A 88 10.37 -5.07 0.42
CA VAL A 88 11.17 -4.22 -0.47
C VAL A 88 10.72 -2.77 -0.33
N PRO A 89 11.62 -1.84 0.04
CA PRO A 89 11.31 -0.42 0.11
C PRO A 89 11.32 0.22 -1.28
N VAL A 90 10.27 0.93 -1.63
CA VAL A 90 10.20 1.84 -2.78
C VAL A 90 10.36 3.26 -2.27
N ARG A 91 11.37 4.00 -2.76
CA ARG A 91 11.80 5.25 -2.15
C ARG A 91 11.90 6.40 -3.16
N LYS A 92 11.95 7.61 -2.63
CA LYS A 92 12.32 8.79 -3.40
C LYS A 92 13.80 8.73 -3.81
N PRO A 93 14.21 9.42 -4.90
CA PRO A 93 15.56 9.37 -5.41
C PRO A 93 16.65 9.68 -4.38
N GLY A 94 17.76 8.95 -4.48
CA GLY A 94 18.95 9.15 -3.63
C GLY A 94 18.81 8.63 -2.20
N LYS A 95 17.80 7.83 -1.90
CA LYS A 95 17.59 7.25 -0.56
C LYS A 95 18.06 5.79 -0.44
N LEU A 96 18.37 5.15 -1.54
CA LEU A 96 18.83 3.76 -1.59
C LEU A 96 20.34 3.71 -1.88
N PRO A 97 21.13 2.90 -1.15
CA PRO A 97 22.59 2.96 -1.21
C PRO A 97 23.23 2.18 -2.37
N ALA A 98 22.50 1.27 -3.02
CA ALA A 98 23.00 0.45 -4.12
C ALA A 98 22.43 0.89 -5.47
N ALA A 99 22.73 0.15 -6.55
CA ALA A 99 22.21 0.44 -7.89
C ALA A 99 20.67 0.35 -7.93
N THR A 100 20.03 1.42 -8.43
CA THR A 100 18.59 1.54 -8.49
C THR A 100 18.03 1.49 -9.91
N ALA A 101 16.81 0.96 -10.06
CA ALA A 101 15.92 1.27 -11.14
C ALA A 101 15.11 2.51 -10.76
N HIS A 102 14.80 3.36 -11.71
CA HIS A 102 14.21 4.67 -11.52
C HIS A 102 13.00 4.85 -12.44
N TYR A 103 11.93 5.49 -11.94
CA TYR A 103 10.76 5.83 -12.73
C TYR A 103 10.27 7.22 -12.37
N GLU A 104 10.25 8.13 -13.37
CA GLU A 104 9.70 9.49 -13.25
C GLU A 104 8.22 9.50 -13.64
N TYR A 105 7.43 10.29 -12.93
CA TYR A 105 6.01 10.48 -13.22
C TYR A 105 5.56 11.90 -12.94
N ALA A 106 4.55 12.34 -13.71
CA ALA A 106 3.98 13.66 -13.57
C ALA A 106 3.07 13.75 -12.33
N LEU A 107 3.14 14.87 -11.64
CA LEU A 107 2.19 15.32 -10.63
C LEU A 107 1.33 16.43 -11.20
N GLU A 108 0.29 16.87 -10.46
CA GLU A 108 -0.47 18.09 -10.81
C GLU A 108 0.46 19.31 -10.92
N TYR A 109 1.49 19.36 -10.07
CA TYR A 109 2.52 20.40 -10.09
C TYR A 109 3.90 19.76 -10.08
N GLY A 110 4.58 19.76 -11.25
CA GLY A 110 5.94 19.24 -11.41
C GLY A 110 6.01 17.74 -11.68
N THR A 111 7.19 17.17 -11.43
CA THR A 111 7.47 15.74 -11.58
C THR A 111 7.93 15.15 -10.24
N SER A 112 7.71 13.88 -10.06
CA SER A 112 8.27 13.10 -8.95
C SER A 112 8.89 11.83 -9.51
N ALA A 113 9.70 11.17 -8.70
CA ALA A 113 10.32 9.92 -9.10
C ALA A 113 10.39 8.94 -7.94
N LEU A 114 10.46 7.67 -8.28
CA LEU A 114 10.63 6.57 -7.34
C LEU A 114 11.81 5.71 -7.77
N GLU A 115 12.43 5.10 -6.79
CA GLU A 115 13.55 4.17 -6.95
C GLU A 115 13.29 2.87 -6.19
N ILE A 116 13.80 1.79 -6.76
CA ILE A 116 13.89 0.47 -6.16
C ILE A 116 15.27 -0.12 -6.49
N HIS A 117 15.87 -0.92 -5.63
CA HIS A 117 17.12 -1.60 -5.97
C HIS A 117 16.93 -2.51 -7.19
N LYS A 118 17.91 -2.54 -8.12
CA LYS A 118 17.84 -3.34 -9.34
C LYS A 118 17.75 -4.85 -9.08
N ASP A 119 18.28 -5.29 -7.96
CA ASP A 119 18.32 -6.69 -7.52
C ASP A 119 17.20 -7.04 -6.53
N ALA A 120 16.26 -6.11 -6.25
CA ALA A 120 15.22 -6.31 -5.27
C ALA A 120 14.16 -7.33 -5.69
N ILE A 121 13.96 -7.51 -6.99
CA ILE A 121 12.91 -8.38 -7.54
C ILE A 121 13.54 -9.32 -8.57
N GLN A 122 13.27 -10.61 -8.44
CA GLN A 122 13.57 -11.60 -9.45
C GLN A 122 12.38 -11.75 -10.40
N LYS A 123 12.67 -11.96 -11.68
CA LYS A 123 11.62 -12.12 -12.70
C LYS A 123 10.63 -13.22 -12.32
N GLY A 124 9.35 -12.87 -12.34
CA GLY A 124 8.24 -13.78 -12.04
C GLY A 124 7.87 -13.83 -10.55
N GLN A 125 8.59 -13.13 -9.66
CA GLN A 125 8.16 -13.05 -8.26
C GLN A 125 6.81 -12.32 -8.15
N ARG A 126 5.95 -12.87 -7.28
CA ARG A 126 4.61 -12.40 -7.02
C ARG A 126 4.65 -11.32 -5.94
N VAL A 127 4.22 -10.12 -6.29
CA VAL A 127 4.36 -8.95 -5.42
C VAL A 127 3.03 -8.29 -5.12
N ILE A 128 2.92 -7.72 -3.91
CA ILE A 128 1.87 -6.77 -3.53
C ILE A 128 2.52 -5.42 -3.28
N ILE A 129 1.87 -4.35 -3.72
CA ILE A 129 2.26 -2.98 -3.43
C ILE A 129 1.36 -2.44 -2.33
N VAL A 130 1.94 -1.82 -1.29
CA VAL A 130 1.15 -1.30 -0.16
C VAL A 130 1.50 0.15 0.16
N ASP A 131 0.47 0.91 0.52
CA ASP A 131 0.60 2.25 1.10
C ASP A 131 -0.56 2.51 2.07
N ASP A 132 -0.49 3.63 2.76
CA ASP A 132 -1.57 4.06 3.66
C ASP A 132 -2.77 4.64 2.91
N LEU A 133 -2.53 5.34 1.79
CA LEU A 133 -3.56 6.15 1.13
C LEU A 133 -3.53 5.98 -0.40
N LEU A 134 -4.68 5.63 -0.96
CA LEU A 134 -4.95 5.80 -2.39
C LEU A 134 -5.69 7.12 -2.61
N ALA A 135 -4.97 8.13 -3.08
CA ALA A 135 -5.52 9.43 -3.49
C ALA A 135 -5.71 9.49 -5.01
N THR A 136 -4.86 10.20 -5.73
CA THR A 136 -4.93 10.31 -7.21
C THR A 136 -4.33 9.11 -7.96
N GLY A 137 -3.71 8.16 -7.26
CA GLY A 137 -3.15 6.94 -7.81
C GLY A 137 -1.80 7.09 -8.54
N GLY A 138 -1.26 8.29 -8.66
CA GLY A 138 -0.02 8.53 -9.43
C GLY A 138 1.21 7.78 -8.87
N THR A 139 1.42 7.82 -7.56
CA THR A 139 2.52 7.11 -6.90
C THR A 139 2.37 5.59 -7.03
N ALA A 140 1.14 5.09 -6.85
CA ALA A 140 0.84 3.67 -6.99
C ALA A 140 1.08 3.18 -8.43
N GLU A 141 0.61 3.93 -9.44
CA GLU A 141 0.86 3.62 -10.85
C GLU A 141 2.36 3.63 -11.17
N ALA A 142 3.10 4.64 -10.71
CA ALA A 142 4.55 4.69 -10.88
C ALA A 142 5.25 3.46 -10.28
N THR A 143 4.81 3.03 -9.10
CA THR A 143 5.34 1.84 -8.43
C THR A 143 5.04 0.57 -9.22
N THR A 144 3.83 0.43 -9.81
CA THR A 144 3.53 -0.72 -10.68
C THR A 144 4.43 -0.76 -11.92
N LYS A 145 4.66 0.38 -12.58
CA LYS A 145 5.56 0.47 -13.73
C LYS A 145 6.99 0.07 -13.36
N LEU A 146 7.47 0.56 -12.22
CA LEU A 146 8.81 0.29 -11.72
C LEU A 146 8.99 -1.22 -11.40
N ALA A 147 8.05 -1.82 -10.66
CA ALA A 147 8.08 -3.25 -10.33
C ALA A 147 8.00 -4.14 -11.58
N THR A 148 7.11 -3.80 -12.52
CA THR A 148 6.97 -4.53 -13.80
C THR A 148 8.25 -4.44 -14.62
N SER A 149 8.97 -3.32 -14.62
CA SER A 149 10.24 -3.17 -15.35
C SER A 149 11.33 -4.11 -14.85
N LEU A 150 11.24 -4.58 -13.60
CA LEU A 150 12.11 -5.60 -13.01
C LEU A 150 11.59 -7.03 -13.19
N GLY A 151 10.43 -7.20 -13.82
CA GLY A 151 9.84 -8.50 -14.11
C GLY A 151 8.93 -9.06 -13.00
N ALA A 152 8.43 -8.21 -12.10
CA ALA A 152 7.45 -8.59 -11.08
C ALA A 152 6.12 -9.05 -11.71
N GLU A 153 5.48 -10.03 -11.10
CA GLU A 153 4.07 -10.34 -11.26
C GLU A 153 3.28 -9.61 -10.16
N ILE A 154 2.58 -8.53 -10.52
CA ILE A 154 1.81 -7.76 -9.54
C ILE A 154 0.50 -8.48 -9.28
N VAL A 155 0.34 -9.00 -8.06
CA VAL A 155 -0.87 -9.71 -7.61
C VAL A 155 -1.97 -8.72 -7.22
N GLY A 156 -1.59 -7.61 -6.57
CA GLY A 156 -2.54 -6.59 -6.16
C GLY A 156 -1.89 -5.39 -5.49
N LEU A 157 -2.72 -4.41 -5.16
CA LEU A 157 -2.33 -3.23 -4.41
C LEU A 157 -3.25 -3.09 -3.18
N GLY A 158 -2.65 -2.94 -2.00
CA GLY A 158 -3.35 -2.81 -0.72
C GLY A 158 -3.20 -1.42 -0.12
N PHE A 159 -4.32 -0.81 0.26
CA PHE A 159 -4.36 0.50 0.91
C PHE A 159 -5.18 0.45 2.19
N VAL A 160 -4.80 1.27 3.16
CA VAL A 160 -5.60 1.45 4.38
C VAL A 160 -6.80 2.33 4.09
N VAL A 161 -6.58 3.44 3.39
CA VAL A 161 -7.60 4.44 3.05
C VAL A 161 -7.64 4.68 1.55
N GLU A 162 -8.83 4.79 0.99
CA GLU A 162 -9.06 5.28 -0.37
C GLU A 162 -9.96 6.53 -0.34
N LEU A 163 -9.54 7.57 -1.07
CA LEU A 163 -10.33 8.77 -1.28
C LEU A 163 -11.06 8.63 -2.62
N ASP A 164 -12.27 8.07 -2.59
CA ASP A 164 -13.03 7.68 -3.79
C ASP A 164 -13.30 8.86 -4.73
N PHE A 165 -13.51 10.06 -4.18
CA PHE A 165 -13.72 11.28 -4.95
C PHE A 165 -12.52 11.70 -5.81
N LEU A 166 -11.30 11.22 -5.52
CA LEU A 166 -10.10 11.48 -6.32
C LEU A 166 -9.88 10.45 -7.44
N LYS A 167 -10.68 9.39 -7.48
CA LYS A 167 -10.71 8.39 -8.56
C LYS A 167 -9.35 7.73 -8.85
N GLY A 168 -8.49 7.61 -7.84
CA GLY A 168 -7.14 7.04 -8.01
C GLY A 168 -7.13 5.63 -8.57
N ARG A 169 -8.15 4.83 -8.25
CA ARG A 169 -8.37 3.47 -8.74
C ARG A 169 -8.48 3.40 -10.27
N GLU A 170 -8.90 4.48 -10.94
CA GLU A 170 -9.03 4.50 -12.39
C GLU A 170 -7.69 4.28 -13.13
N LYS A 171 -6.57 4.68 -12.52
CA LYS A 171 -5.22 4.46 -13.05
C LYS A 171 -4.71 3.02 -12.86
N LEU A 172 -5.41 2.26 -12.03
CA LEU A 172 -5.00 0.93 -11.57
C LEU A 172 -5.97 -0.18 -12.02
N LYS A 173 -6.84 0.09 -13.01
CA LYS A 173 -7.93 -0.80 -13.46
C LYS A 173 -7.49 -2.21 -13.86
N GLN A 174 -6.23 -2.37 -14.25
CA GLN A 174 -5.67 -3.67 -14.65
C GLN A 174 -5.22 -4.54 -13.47
N TYR A 175 -5.27 -4.00 -12.25
CA TYR A 175 -4.81 -4.70 -11.06
C TYR A 175 -5.97 -4.90 -10.08
N ASP A 176 -5.84 -5.92 -9.23
CA ASP A 176 -6.66 -6.02 -8.04
C ASP A 176 -6.27 -4.92 -7.04
N VAL A 177 -7.19 -4.03 -6.72
CA VAL A 177 -6.98 -2.94 -5.76
C VAL A 177 -7.90 -3.16 -4.57
N PHE A 178 -7.30 -3.40 -3.43
CA PHE A 178 -7.99 -3.60 -2.16
C PHE A 178 -7.74 -2.43 -1.21
N SER A 179 -8.81 -1.78 -0.78
CA SER A 179 -8.77 -0.69 0.20
C SER A 179 -9.66 -1.02 1.38
N LEU A 180 -9.16 -0.86 2.59
CA LEU A 180 -9.91 -1.22 3.81
C LEU A 180 -11.02 -0.22 4.12
N LEU A 181 -10.73 1.08 3.96
CA LEU A 181 -11.61 2.17 4.36
C LEU A 181 -11.79 3.14 3.20
N HIS A 182 -13.04 3.50 2.92
CA HIS A 182 -13.42 4.40 1.83
C HIS A 182 -13.98 5.70 2.34
N TYR A 183 -13.60 6.81 1.71
CA TYR A 183 -14.11 8.15 2.00
C TYR A 183 -14.55 8.83 0.71
N ASP A 184 -15.82 9.29 0.69
CA ASP A 184 -16.46 9.89 -0.50
C ASP A 184 -16.25 11.41 -0.62
N LYS A 185 -15.62 12.02 0.40
CA LYS A 185 -15.42 13.48 0.49
C LYS A 185 -14.20 13.85 1.32
#